data_ab77f0c9d73a771da2341ca85556f3ff
#
_entry.id   ab77f0c9d73a771da2341ca85556f3ff
#
_cell.length_a   1.000
_cell.length_b   1.000
_cell.length_c   1.000
_cell.angle_alpha   90.00
_cell.angle_beta   90.00
_cell.angle_gamma   90.00
#
_symmetry.space_group_name_H-M   'P 1'
#
loop_
_entity.id
_entity.type
_entity.pdbx_description
1 polymer ?
#
loop_
_entity_poly.entity_id
_entity_poly.type
_entity_poly.pdbx_seq_one_letter_code
_entity_poly.pdbx_strand_id
1 'polypeptide(L)'
;MVNANRNLGLGHGSAFGERGVAKRLGTLSRHTSLTGRRLLEIGCGDGTYTMRLVDAFAQIEAVDIQQDRLKLFRDRLADDPAAARKINVRELSATELDYPDGSFDLGTAIEVVEHIDDLDAALRQVHRVLVPGGRFALTTPNRWFPFETHGFLIRGRRYRPARGPFLPWIVPLHRRLADARSFTARGLSGQLRRAGLEPIAVDYIMPPFDRSRFGRRIRPVTDAIERSPLKFFGMALAVVARRPA
;
A
#
# COMPACT_ATOMS: atom_id res chain seq x y z
N MET A 1 27.36 1.71 -6.50
CA MET A 1 26.77 2.94 -7.07
C MET A 1 25.33 2.62 -7.43
N VAL A 2 24.38 2.98 -6.58
CA VAL A 2 22.93 2.84 -6.80
C VAL A 2 22.52 3.96 -7.74
N ASN A 3 21.91 3.62 -8.87
CA ASN A 3 21.46 4.56 -9.90
C ASN A 3 20.42 5.54 -9.30
N ALA A 4 20.86 6.73 -8.94
CA ALA A 4 20.06 7.83 -8.35
C ALA A 4 19.11 8.53 -9.35
N ASN A 5 18.74 7.89 -10.47
CA ASN A 5 17.91 8.49 -11.53
C ASN A 5 16.76 7.59 -11.98
N ARG A 6 16.17 6.85 -11.05
CA ARG A 6 14.83 6.27 -11.27
C ARG A 6 13.83 7.18 -10.55
N ASN A 7 13.15 8.04 -11.30
CA ASN A 7 11.80 8.39 -10.94
C ASN A 7 11.00 7.07 -11.00
N LEU A 8 11.01 6.31 -9.90
CA LEU A 8 10.03 5.26 -9.69
C LEU A 8 8.70 5.93 -9.98
N GLY A 9 7.97 5.45 -10.98
CA GLY A 9 6.76 6.10 -11.42
C GLY A 9 5.86 6.30 -10.22
N LEU A 10 5.76 7.54 -9.76
CA LEU A 10 4.92 7.92 -8.62
C LEU A 10 3.55 7.32 -8.85
N GLY A 11 3.06 6.51 -7.91
CA GLY A 11 1.85 5.72 -8.07
C GLY A 11 0.71 6.56 -8.63
N HIS A 12 0.14 6.16 -9.74
CA HIS A 12 -1.10 6.78 -10.21
C HIS A 12 -2.18 6.48 -9.18
N GLY A 13 -2.97 7.49 -8.79
CA GLY A 13 -4.06 7.36 -7.81
C GLY A 13 -4.90 6.13 -8.11
N SER A 14 -5.45 5.51 -7.08
CA SER A 14 -5.87 4.11 -7.09
C SER A 14 -6.54 3.73 -8.41
N ALA A 15 -5.77 3.02 -9.25
CA ALA A 15 -6.27 2.47 -10.51
C ALA A 15 -7.39 1.42 -10.25
N PHE A 16 -7.69 1.18 -8.98
CA PHE A 16 -8.69 0.24 -8.52
C PHE A 16 -10.04 0.94 -8.38
N GLY A 17 -11.08 0.32 -8.91
CA GLY A 17 -12.45 0.71 -8.62
C GLY A 17 -12.82 0.43 -7.16
N GLU A 18 -14.04 0.76 -6.76
CA GLU A 18 -14.55 0.59 -5.39
C GLU A 18 -14.30 -0.79 -4.80
N ARG A 19 -14.48 -1.85 -5.61
CA ARG A 19 -14.20 -3.23 -5.18
C ARG A 19 -12.73 -3.46 -4.85
N GLY A 20 -11.82 -2.86 -5.59
CA GLY A 20 -10.38 -2.96 -5.31
C GLY A 20 -10.00 -2.33 -3.98
N VAL A 21 -10.60 -1.18 -3.67
CA VAL A 21 -10.45 -0.50 -2.37
C VAL A 21 -11.05 -1.37 -1.26
N ALA A 22 -12.30 -1.82 -1.43
CA ALA A 22 -12.99 -2.65 -0.45
C ALA A 22 -12.26 -3.98 -0.18
N LYS A 23 -11.70 -4.62 -1.21
CA LYS A 23 -10.90 -5.86 -1.04
C LYS A 23 -9.67 -5.64 -0.18
N ARG A 24 -8.93 -4.53 -0.38
CA ARG A 24 -7.72 -4.23 0.42
C ARG A 24 -8.06 -3.98 1.88
N LEU A 25 -8.98 -3.06 2.14
CA LEU A 25 -9.43 -2.77 3.50
C LEU A 25 -10.05 -4.01 4.15
N GLY A 26 -10.93 -4.73 3.45
CA GLY A 26 -11.55 -5.97 3.95
C GLY A 26 -10.56 -7.10 4.20
N THR A 27 -9.46 -7.19 3.44
CA THR A 27 -8.40 -8.18 3.73
C THR A 27 -7.62 -7.78 4.98
N LEU A 28 -7.25 -6.52 5.12
CA LEU A 28 -6.54 -6.03 6.30
C LEU A 28 -7.41 -6.14 7.55
N SER A 29 -8.71 -5.82 7.47
CA SER A 29 -9.64 -5.88 8.60
C SER A 29 -9.88 -7.29 9.17
N ARG A 30 -9.61 -8.34 8.39
CA ARG A 30 -9.62 -9.73 8.90
C ARG A 30 -8.49 -10.00 9.90
N HIS A 31 -7.43 -9.21 9.87
CA HIS A 31 -6.20 -9.45 10.65
C HIS A 31 -5.90 -8.37 11.67
N THR A 32 -6.55 -7.21 11.56
CA THR A 32 -6.41 -6.12 12.53
C THR A 32 -7.67 -5.25 12.55
N SER A 33 -7.99 -4.69 13.72
CA SER A 33 -8.99 -3.62 13.76
C SER A 33 -8.47 -2.40 12.99
N LEU A 34 -9.27 -1.91 12.05
CA LEU A 34 -9.02 -0.66 11.35
C LEU A 34 -9.77 0.49 12.04
N THR A 35 -9.72 0.53 13.37
CA THR A 35 -10.31 1.55 14.23
C THR A 35 -9.31 1.94 15.32
N GLY A 36 -9.42 3.15 15.86
CA GLY A 36 -8.52 3.59 16.92
C GLY A 36 -8.67 5.08 17.22
N ARG A 37 -7.74 5.58 18.01
CA ARG A 37 -7.70 7.01 18.34
C ARG A 37 -6.96 7.79 17.24
N ARG A 38 -5.76 7.36 16.86
CA ARG A 38 -4.90 8.05 15.88
C ARG A 38 -4.37 7.11 14.81
N LEU A 39 -4.66 7.46 13.56
CA LEU A 39 -4.15 6.80 12.36
C LEU A 39 -3.05 7.63 11.71
N LEU A 40 -1.95 7.00 11.30
CA LEU A 40 -1.02 7.52 10.31
C LEU A 40 -1.23 6.79 8.99
N GLU A 41 -1.63 7.51 7.94
CA GLU A 41 -1.68 6.96 6.59
C GLU A 41 -0.52 7.50 5.77
N ILE A 42 0.37 6.60 5.34
CA ILE A 42 1.52 6.89 4.49
C ILE A 42 1.13 6.65 3.04
N GLY A 43 1.38 7.65 2.18
CA GLY A 43 1.02 7.61 0.77
C GLY A 43 -0.50 7.75 0.56
N CYS A 44 -1.11 8.73 1.23
CA CYS A 44 -2.56 8.95 1.20
C CYS A 44 -3.10 9.34 -0.18
N GLY A 45 -2.24 9.86 -1.07
CA GLY A 45 -2.61 10.29 -2.41
C GLY A 45 -3.76 11.30 -2.40
N ASP A 46 -4.85 10.97 -3.10
CA ASP A 46 -6.07 11.77 -3.18
C ASP A 46 -7.10 11.48 -2.06
N GLY A 47 -6.68 10.77 -1.01
CA GLY A 47 -7.51 10.44 0.15
C GLY A 47 -8.50 9.29 -0.07
N THR A 48 -8.36 8.51 -1.14
CA THR A 48 -9.33 7.45 -1.47
C THR A 48 -9.51 6.43 -0.34
N TYR A 49 -8.44 6.04 0.36
CA TYR A 49 -8.51 5.13 1.51
C TYR A 49 -8.79 5.86 2.81
N THR A 50 -8.21 7.06 3.01
CA THR A 50 -8.42 7.91 4.19
C THR A 50 -9.89 8.16 4.44
N MET A 51 -10.62 8.57 3.39
CA MET A 51 -12.07 8.87 3.47
C MET A 51 -12.92 7.65 3.83
N ARG A 52 -12.44 6.42 3.59
CA ARG A 52 -13.12 5.19 4.02
C ARG A 52 -12.88 4.85 5.49
N LEU A 53 -11.87 5.47 6.09
CA LEU A 53 -11.45 5.22 7.48
C LEU A 53 -11.82 6.39 8.42
N VAL A 54 -12.32 7.52 7.90
CA VAL A 54 -12.52 8.75 8.66
C VAL A 54 -13.43 8.58 9.89
N ASP A 55 -14.47 7.76 9.79
CA ASP A 55 -15.39 7.52 10.91
C ASP A 55 -14.86 6.51 11.94
N ALA A 56 -13.82 5.78 11.57
CA ALA A 56 -13.22 4.76 12.42
C ALA A 56 -12.13 5.31 13.36
N PHE A 57 -11.69 6.58 13.16
CA PHE A 57 -10.64 7.21 13.95
C PHE A 57 -11.07 8.58 14.47
N ALA A 58 -10.50 8.95 15.64
CA ALA A 58 -10.70 10.30 16.19
C ALA A 58 -9.85 11.33 15.42
N GLN A 59 -8.63 10.95 15.02
CA GLN A 59 -7.71 11.78 14.23
C GLN A 59 -6.93 10.93 13.21
N ILE A 60 -6.70 11.51 12.04
CA ILE A 60 -5.91 10.90 10.95
C ILE A 60 -4.85 11.90 10.49
N GLU A 61 -3.59 11.47 10.52
CA GLU A 61 -2.49 12.14 9.85
C GLU A 61 -2.26 11.44 8.51
N ALA A 62 -2.54 12.14 7.42
CA ALA A 62 -2.46 11.64 6.06
C ALA A 62 -1.27 12.30 5.35
N VAL A 63 -0.24 11.51 5.02
CA VAL A 63 0.99 12.03 4.44
C VAL A 63 1.26 11.46 3.05
N ASP A 64 1.77 12.29 2.16
CA ASP A 64 2.23 11.93 0.83
C ASP A 64 3.34 12.90 0.40
N ILE A 65 4.17 12.51 -0.57
CA ILE A 65 5.20 13.36 -1.17
C ILE A 65 4.72 14.07 -2.45
N GLN A 66 3.53 13.71 -2.96
CA GLN A 66 3.00 14.20 -4.23
C GLN A 66 2.05 15.38 -4.01
N GLN A 67 2.52 16.60 -4.20
CA GLN A 67 1.73 17.83 -4.01
C GLN A 67 0.43 17.85 -4.82
N ASP A 68 0.48 17.40 -6.08
CA ASP A 68 -0.70 17.37 -6.96
C ASP A 68 -1.80 16.47 -6.38
N ARG A 69 -1.41 15.36 -5.74
CA ARG A 69 -2.35 14.44 -5.08
C ARG A 69 -2.91 15.02 -3.81
N LEU A 70 -2.05 15.61 -2.98
CA LEU A 70 -2.46 16.29 -1.75
C LEU A 70 -3.41 17.45 -2.03
N LYS A 71 -3.22 18.16 -3.16
CA LYS A 71 -4.17 19.19 -3.59
C LYS A 71 -5.56 18.60 -3.84
N LEU A 72 -5.66 17.53 -4.62
CA LEU A 72 -6.94 16.86 -4.88
C LEU A 72 -7.61 16.37 -3.58
N PHE A 73 -6.80 15.93 -2.62
CA PHE A 73 -7.33 15.52 -1.33
C PHE A 73 -7.86 16.70 -0.51
N ARG A 74 -7.12 17.80 -0.47
CA ARG A 74 -7.58 19.03 0.21
C ARG A 74 -8.84 19.61 -0.43
N ASP A 75 -8.93 19.60 -1.76
CA ASP A 75 -10.13 20.02 -2.49
C ASP A 75 -11.34 19.15 -2.08
N ARG A 76 -11.17 17.82 -1.98
CA ARG A 76 -12.21 16.90 -1.48
C ARG A 76 -12.62 17.19 -0.02
N LEU A 77 -11.65 17.50 0.85
CA LEU A 77 -11.94 17.84 2.24
C LEU A 77 -12.64 19.18 2.40
N ALA A 78 -12.46 20.11 1.47
CA ALA A 78 -13.21 21.38 1.47
C ALA A 78 -14.72 21.16 1.32
N ASP A 79 -15.12 20.08 0.62
CA ASP A 79 -16.52 19.70 0.45
C ASP A 79 -17.07 18.87 1.64
N ASP A 80 -16.22 18.45 2.58
CA ASP A 80 -16.60 17.65 3.77
C ASP A 80 -15.99 18.23 5.07
N PRO A 81 -16.61 19.26 5.67
CA PRO A 81 -16.10 19.88 6.89
C PRO A 81 -16.04 18.95 8.11
N ALA A 82 -16.80 17.85 8.11
CA ALA A 82 -16.75 16.88 9.20
C ALA A 82 -15.47 16.03 9.11
N ALA A 83 -15.13 15.56 7.92
CA ALA A 83 -13.87 14.88 7.66
C ALA A 83 -12.67 15.81 7.86
N ALA A 84 -12.75 17.06 7.40
CA ALA A 84 -11.68 18.05 7.53
C ALA A 84 -11.29 18.34 9.00
N ARG A 85 -12.22 18.19 9.94
CA ARG A 85 -11.89 18.34 11.38
C ARG A 85 -11.09 17.19 11.96
N LYS A 86 -11.11 16.02 11.32
CA LYS A 86 -10.43 14.80 11.78
C LYS A 86 -9.14 14.52 11.04
N ILE A 87 -8.98 15.01 9.81
CA ILE A 87 -7.90 14.67 8.90
C ILE A 87 -6.95 15.85 8.73
N ASN A 88 -5.67 15.63 9.04
CA ASN A 88 -4.58 16.54 8.71
C ASN A 88 -3.81 16.01 7.51
N VAL A 89 -3.73 16.80 6.43
CA VAL A 89 -3.07 16.41 5.17
C VAL A 89 -1.75 17.15 5.03
N ARG A 90 -0.64 16.40 5.02
CA ARG A 90 0.72 16.96 5.01
C ARG A 90 1.57 16.39 3.87
N GLU A 91 2.40 17.26 3.30
CA GLU A 91 3.52 16.82 2.46
C GLU A 91 4.67 16.39 3.36
N LEU A 92 4.93 15.07 3.39
CA LEU A 92 5.94 14.49 4.27
C LEU A 92 6.44 13.15 3.72
N SER A 93 7.74 12.93 3.79
CA SER A 93 8.35 11.64 3.43
C SER A 93 8.18 10.62 4.54
N ALA A 94 7.88 9.38 4.16
CA ALA A 94 7.86 8.25 5.11
C ALA A 94 9.22 7.98 5.77
N THR A 95 10.32 8.46 5.18
CA THR A 95 11.68 8.33 5.73
C THR A 95 12.01 9.38 6.78
N GLU A 96 11.20 10.44 6.89
CA GLU A 96 11.45 11.62 7.72
C GLU A 96 10.17 12.07 8.44
N LEU A 97 9.52 11.14 9.16
CA LEU A 97 8.31 11.47 9.90
C LEU A 97 8.63 12.35 11.12
N ASP A 98 8.10 13.56 11.16
CA ASP A 98 8.34 14.55 12.22
C ASP A 98 7.33 14.46 13.39
N TYR A 99 6.78 13.29 13.61
CA TYR A 99 5.90 13.01 14.75
C TYR A 99 6.67 12.48 15.95
N PRO A 100 6.21 12.76 17.18
CA PRO A 100 6.80 12.17 18.40
C PRO A 100 6.73 10.64 18.39
N ASP A 101 7.61 10.01 19.14
CA ASP A 101 7.58 8.56 19.36
C ASP A 101 6.25 8.14 19.99
N GLY A 102 5.71 7.00 19.56
CA GLY A 102 4.48 6.46 20.15
C GLY A 102 3.26 7.34 19.94
N SER A 103 3.11 7.97 18.78
CA SER A 103 2.00 8.87 18.47
C SER A 103 0.76 8.19 17.90
N PHE A 104 0.88 6.99 17.32
CA PHE A 104 -0.18 6.36 16.53
C PHE A 104 -0.51 4.94 16.98
N ASP A 105 -1.81 4.63 17.02
CA ASP A 105 -2.31 3.27 17.30
C ASP A 105 -2.18 2.36 16.09
N LEU A 106 -2.40 2.94 14.91
CA LEU A 106 -2.32 2.26 13.62
C LEU A 106 -1.56 3.11 12.60
N GLY A 107 -0.67 2.47 11.85
CA GLY A 107 -0.11 2.98 10.62
C GLY A 107 -0.68 2.21 9.42
N THR A 108 -0.92 2.88 8.30
CA THR A 108 -1.30 2.23 7.03
C THR A 108 -0.41 2.69 5.89
N ALA A 109 -0.13 1.77 4.93
CA ALA A 109 0.53 2.09 3.66
C ALA A 109 -0.03 1.16 2.57
N ILE A 110 -0.94 1.66 1.74
CA ILE A 110 -1.67 0.84 0.77
C ILE A 110 -1.15 1.11 -0.64
N GLU A 111 -0.41 0.16 -1.22
CA GLU A 111 0.28 0.28 -2.52
C GLU A 111 1.27 1.46 -2.53
N VAL A 112 2.13 1.54 -1.53
CA VAL A 112 3.08 2.65 -1.33
C VAL A 112 4.52 2.15 -1.16
N VAL A 113 4.73 1.11 -0.34
CA VAL A 113 6.08 0.66 0.05
C VAL A 113 6.94 0.20 -1.13
N GLU A 114 6.34 -0.17 -2.25
CA GLU A 114 7.00 -0.51 -3.50
C GLU A 114 7.66 0.68 -4.19
N HIS A 115 7.27 1.90 -3.84
CA HIS A 115 7.77 3.15 -4.40
C HIS A 115 8.79 3.85 -3.49
N ILE A 116 8.94 3.44 -2.23
CA ILE A 116 9.86 4.06 -1.27
C ILE A 116 11.29 3.53 -1.50
N ASP A 117 12.23 4.39 -1.86
CA ASP A 117 13.61 3.99 -2.14
C ASP A 117 14.29 3.38 -0.92
N ASP A 118 14.37 4.11 0.18
CA ASP A 118 14.88 3.62 1.47
C ASP A 118 13.73 3.10 2.34
N LEU A 119 13.25 1.91 1.99
CA LEU A 119 12.17 1.27 2.75
C LEU A 119 12.60 0.93 4.18
N ASP A 120 13.87 0.59 4.40
CA ASP A 120 14.35 0.26 5.76
C ASP A 120 14.31 1.52 6.66
N ALA A 121 14.66 2.72 6.15
CA ALA A 121 14.48 3.97 6.89
C ALA A 121 13.01 4.26 7.19
N ALA A 122 12.12 4.15 6.19
CA ALA A 122 10.69 4.36 6.38
C ALA A 122 10.10 3.42 7.43
N LEU A 123 10.44 2.13 7.38
CA LEU A 123 9.94 1.15 8.36
C LEU A 123 10.46 1.43 9.79
N ARG A 124 11.70 1.93 9.95
CA ARG A 124 12.19 2.39 11.27
C ARG A 124 11.39 3.59 11.78
N GLN A 125 11.03 4.54 10.90
CA GLN A 125 10.16 5.67 11.28
C GLN A 125 8.77 5.18 11.70
N VAL A 126 8.18 4.27 10.94
CA VAL A 126 6.90 3.64 11.31
C VAL A 126 6.98 2.98 12.68
N HIS A 127 8.04 2.18 12.92
CA HIS A 127 8.24 1.57 14.24
C HIS A 127 8.31 2.62 15.34
N ARG A 128 9.07 3.69 15.16
CA ARG A 128 9.26 4.76 16.15
C ARG A 128 7.94 5.44 16.52
N VAL A 129 7.13 5.81 15.52
CA VAL A 129 5.93 6.62 15.74
C VAL A 129 4.70 5.81 16.19
N LEU A 130 4.70 4.48 16.04
CA LEU A 130 3.64 3.63 16.58
C LEU A 130 3.78 3.53 18.11
N VAL A 131 2.67 3.46 18.84
CA VAL A 131 2.68 3.10 20.27
C VAL A 131 3.20 1.67 20.47
N PRO A 132 3.76 1.29 21.65
CA PRO A 132 3.97 -0.11 22.01
C PRO A 132 2.66 -0.90 21.83
N GLY A 133 2.71 -2.04 21.13
CA GLY A 133 1.51 -2.80 20.72
C GLY A 133 0.77 -2.26 19.50
N GLY A 134 1.11 -1.06 19.02
CA GLY A 134 0.55 -0.45 17.82
C GLY A 134 0.80 -1.29 16.57
N ARG A 135 -0.01 -1.11 15.53
CA ARG A 135 0.00 -1.96 14.35
C ARG A 135 0.32 -1.19 13.08
N PHE A 136 0.93 -1.88 12.13
CA PHE A 136 1.17 -1.39 10.78
C PHE A 136 0.52 -2.33 9.78
N ALA A 137 -0.45 -1.83 9.02
CA ALA A 137 -1.20 -2.58 8.02
C ALA A 137 -0.85 -2.06 6.62
N LEU A 138 -0.36 -2.93 5.74
CA LEU A 138 0.09 -2.51 4.41
C LEU A 138 -0.35 -3.49 3.31
N THR A 139 -0.46 -2.97 2.09
CA THR A 139 -0.56 -3.79 0.89
C THR A 139 0.51 -3.39 -0.12
N THR A 140 0.97 -4.36 -0.93
CA THR A 140 2.02 -4.14 -1.92
C THR A 140 2.01 -5.25 -2.98
N PRO A 141 2.54 -5.02 -4.20
CA PRO A 141 2.57 -6.03 -5.25
C PRO A 141 3.24 -7.33 -4.81
N ASN A 142 2.56 -8.44 -5.09
CA ASN A 142 3.06 -9.77 -4.84
C ASN A 142 3.92 -10.25 -6.02
N ARG A 143 5.18 -10.59 -5.75
CA ARG A 143 6.11 -11.11 -6.77
C ARG A 143 5.62 -12.40 -7.45
N TRP A 144 4.84 -13.20 -6.76
CA TRP A 144 4.34 -14.47 -7.31
C TRP A 144 3.12 -14.29 -8.23
N PHE A 145 2.54 -13.08 -8.28
CA PHE A 145 1.54 -12.78 -9.30
C PHE A 145 2.21 -12.80 -10.69
N PRO A 146 1.64 -13.51 -11.68
CA PRO A 146 2.33 -13.74 -12.95
C PRO A 146 2.38 -12.52 -13.88
N PHE A 147 1.69 -11.43 -13.55
CA PHE A 147 1.65 -10.24 -14.39
C PHE A 147 2.20 -9.01 -13.66
N GLU A 148 2.83 -8.12 -14.42
CA GLU A 148 3.24 -6.82 -13.90
C GLU A 148 2.01 -5.95 -13.57
N THR A 149 1.98 -5.35 -12.37
CA THR A 149 0.80 -4.63 -11.86
C THR A 149 0.89 -3.11 -12.02
N HIS A 150 2.08 -2.52 -12.17
CA HIS A 150 2.28 -1.07 -12.23
C HIS A 150 2.64 -0.57 -13.63
N GLY A 151 3.29 -1.37 -14.42
CA GLY A 151 3.83 -1.01 -15.72
C GLY A 151 5.34 -1.13 -15.77
N PHE A 152 5.90 -1.01 -16.97
CA PHE A 152 7.33 -1.16 -17.20
C PHE A 152 7.78 -0.44 -18.46
N LEU A 153 9.09 -0.13 -18.52
CA LEU A 153 9.73 0.58 -19.63
C LEU A 153 10.65 -0.36 -20.41
N ILE A 154 10.48 -0.42 -21.75
CA ILE A 154 11.44 -1.06 -22.64
C ILE A 154 11.85 -0.06 -23.71
N ARG A 155 13.14 0.23 -23.85
CA ARG A 155 13.71 1.15 -24.85
C ARG A 155 12.97 2.49 -24.92
N GLY A 156 12.65 3.07 -23.75
CA GLY A 156 11.93 4.35 -23.64
C GLY A 156 10.40 4.27 -23.87
N ARG A 157 9.87 3.11 -24.25
CA ARG A 157 8.42 2.92 -24.43
C ARG A 157 7.80 2.34 -23.16
N ARG A 158 6.76 3.01 -22.64
CA ARG A 158 6.01 2.55 -21.46
C ARG A 158 4.94 1.54 -21.84
N TYR A 159 4.91 0.42 -21.14
CA TYR A 159 3.90 -0.63 -21.25
C TYR A 159 2.97 -0.58 -20.05
N ARG A 160 1.67 -0.73 -20.32
CA ARG A 160 0.63 -0.72 -19.29
C ARG A 160 0.69 -1.98 -18.43
N PRO A 161 0.11 -1.97 -17.19
CA PRO A 161 -0.10 -3.16 -16.38
C PRO A 161 -0.69 -4.33 -17.16
N ALA A 162 -0.45 -5.55 -16.68
CA ALA A 162 -0.87 -6.82 -17.27
C ALA A 162 -0.27 -7.19 -18.65
N ARG A 163 0.64 -6.38 -19.20
CA ARG A 163 1.33 -6.69 -20.48
C ARG A 163 2.68 -7.37 -20.33
N GLY A 164 3.16 -7.56 -19.11
CA GLY A 164 4.43 -8.22 -18.78
C GLY A 164 4.20 -9.56 -18.08
N PRO A 165 3.75 -10.63 -18.80
CA PRO A 165 3.61 -11.93 -18.17
C PRO A 165 4.96 -12.42 -17.66
N PHE A 166 4.99 -12.97 -16.45
CA PHE A 166 6.15 -13.50 -15.74
C PHE A 166 7.32 -12.52 -15.49
N LEU A 167 7.16 -11.24 -15.85
CA LEU A 167 8.18 -10.21 -15.58
C LEU A 167 8.54 -10.11 -14.09
N PRO A 168 7.60 -10.15 -13.12
CA PRO A 168 7.93 -10.12 -11.69
C PRO A 168 8.80 -11.31 -11.22
N TRP A 169 8.78 -12.43 -11.95
CA TRP A 169 9.57 -13.63 -11.61
C TRP A 169 11.02 -13.53 -12.05
N ILE A 170 11.31 -12.71 -13.05
CA ILE A 170 12.68 -12.48 -13.55
C ILE A 170 13.24 -11.24 -12.82
N VAL A 171 13.67 -11.44 -11.56
CA VAL A 171 14.03 -10.36 -10.63
C VAL A 171 15.01 -9.32 -11.19
N PRO A 172 16.12 -9.69 -11.85
CA PRO A 172 17.04 -8.67 -12.40
C PRO A 172 16.39 -7.82 -13.50
N LEU A 173 15.57 -8.43 -14.36
CA LEU A 173 14.87 -7.76 -15.43
C LEU A 173 13.76 -6.85 -14.87
N HIS A 174 12.96 -7.38 -13.95
CA HIS A 174 11.91 -6.62 -13.27
C HIS A 174 12.49 -5.36 -12.59
N ARG A 175 13.55 -5.50 -11.79
CA ARG A 175 14.22 -4.36 -11.14
C ARG A 175 14.72 -3.30 -12.12
N ARG A 176 15.08 -3.69 -13.34
CA ARG A 176 15.56 -2.77 -14.38
C ARG A 176 14.45 -2.06 -15.12
N LEU A 177 13.32 -2.72 -15.34
CA LEU A 177 12.27 -2.28 -16.26
C LEU A 177 11.02 -1.77 -15.55
N ALA A 178 10.63 -2.36 -14.41
CA ALA A 178 9.36 -2.05 -13.75
C ALA A 178 9.39 -0.71 -13.02
N ASP A 179 8.22 -0.07 -12.97
CA ASP A 179 8.01 1.22 -12.32
C ASP A 179 7.92 1.09 -10.78
N ALA A 180 7.67 -0.12 -10.27
CA ALA A 180 7.55 -0.41 -8.85
C ALA A 180 8.26 -1.71 -8.49
N ARG A 181 8.58 -1.89 -7.21
CA ARG A 181 9.10 -3.14 -6.70
C ARG A 181 7.99 -4.17 -6.48
N SER A 182 8.34 -5.43 -6.51
CA SER A 182 7.46 -6.52 -6.07
C SER A 182 8.09 -7.27 -4.92
N PHE A 183 7.29 -7.75 -3.98
CA PHE A 183 7.76 -8.40 -2.76
C PHE A 183 7.31 -9.85 -2.68
N THR A 184 8.12 -10.68 -2.03
CA THR A 184 7.65 -11.95 -1.49
C THR A 184 7.24 -11.75 -0.04
N ALA A 185 6.28 -12.53 0.44
CA ALA A 185 5.85 -12.50 1.84
C ALA A 185 7.03 -12.65 2.81
N ARG A 186 7.92 -13.61 2.55
CA ARG A 186 9.13 -13.84 3.37
C ARG A 186 10.09 -12.65 3.33
N GLY A 187 10.32 -12.06 2.16
CA GLY A 187 11.24 -10.92 1.99
C GLY A 187 10.76 -9.69 2.73
N LEU A 188 9.48 -9.33 2.55
CA LEU A 188 8.86 -8.19 3.23
C LEU A 188 8.80 -8.40 4.76
N SER A 189 8.41 -9.60 5.20
CA SER A 189 8.43 -9.94 6.64
C SER A 189 9.82 -9.84 7.25
N GLY A 190 10.86 -10.18 6.49
CA GLY A 190 12.25 -10.00 6.91
C GLY A 190 12.64 -8.53 7.08
N GLN A 191 12.20 -7.65 6.15
CA GLN A 191 12.43 -6.19 6.27
C GLN A 191 11.70 -5.60 7.48
N LEU A 192 10.44 -5.96 7.70
CA LEU A 192 9.67 -5.53 8.86
C LEU A 192 10.37 -5.91 10.17
N ARG A 193 10.83 -7.17 10.30
CA ARG A 193 11.57 -7.61 11.51
C ARG A 193 12.87 -6.84 11.74
N ARG A 194 13.63 -6.54 10.68
CA ARG A 194 14.85 -5.72 10.82
C ARG A 194 14.57 -4.32 11.30
N ALA A 195 13.40 -3.77 11.01
CA ALA A 195 12.94 -2.48 11.50
C ALA A 195 12.29 -2.53 12.90
N GLY A 196 12.26 -3.70 13.56
CA GLY A 196 11.64 -3.88 14.88
C GLY A 196 10.13 -4.17 14.83
N LEU A 197 9.54 -4.30 13.66
CA LEU A 197 8.12 -4.62 13.48
C LEU A 197 7.93 -6.13 13.36
N GLU A 198 7.08 -6.72 14.19
CA GLU A 198 6.76 -8.15 14.17
C GLU A 198 5.60 -8.42 13.19
N PRO A 199 5.82 -9.11 12.06
CA PRO A 199 4.71 -9.54 11.20
C PRO A 199 3.81 -10.55 11.93
N ILE A 200 2.54 -10.21 12.09
CA ILE A 200 1.54 -11.04 12.77
C ILE A 200 0.56 -11.71 11.81
N ALA A 201 0.42 -11.16 10.59
CA ALA A 201 -0.41 -11.76 9.55
C ALA A 201 0.14 -11.45 8.16
N VAL A 202 -0.01 -12.42 7.24
CA VAL A 202 0.23 -12.25 5.81
C VAL A 202 -0.93 -12.90 5.06
N ASP A 203 -1.54 -12.15 4.16
CA ASP A 203 -2.61 -12.64 3.29
C ASP A 203 -2.39 -12.16 1.85
N TYR A 204 -3.21 -12.65 0.92
CA TYR A 204 -3.08 -12.40 -0.49
C TYR A 204 -4.39 -11.87 -1.06
N ILE A 205 -4.30 -10.91 -1.97
CA ILE A 205 -5.46 -10.26 -2.58
C ILE A 205 -5.51 -10.64 -4.06
N MET A 206 -6.60 -11.28 -4.48
CA MET A 206 -6.86 -11.56 -5.88
C MET A 206 -7.32 -10.30 -6.63
N PRO A 207 -7.05 -10.19 -7.95
CA PRO A 207 -7.52 -9.07 -8.75
C PRO A 207 -9.03 -8.86 -8.60
N PRO A 208 -9.52 -7.61 -8.45
CA PRO A 208 -10.94 -7.33 -8.23
C PRO A 208 -11.80 -7.53 -9.49
N PHE A 209 -11.24 -7.41 -10.68
CA PHE A 209 -11.90 -7.59 -11.98
C PHE A 209 -13.27 -6.88 -12.09
N ASP A 210 -13.36 -5.64 -11.62
CA ASP A 210 -14.60 -4.86 -11.59
C ASP A 210 -14.79 -3.94 -12.81
N ARG A 211 -13.70 -3.63 -13.54
CA ARG A 211 -13.71 -2.62 -14.60
C ARG A 211 -14.15 -3.11 -15.99
N SER A 212 -14.12 -4.39 -16.26
CA SER A 212 -14.47 -4.94 -17.59
C SER A 212 -15.58 -5.98 -17.53
N ARG A 213 -16.36 -6.11 -18.63
CA ARG A 213 -17.39 -7.16 -18.76
C ARG A 213 -16.78 -8.56 -18.62
N PHE A 214 -15.64 -8.80 -19.25
CA PHE A 214 -14.90 -10.06 -19.14
C PHE A 214 -14.43 -10.31 -17.71
N GLY A 215 -13.82 -9.31 -17.06
CA GLY A 215 -13.39 -9.41 -15.68
C GLY A 215 -14.54 -9.82 -14.75
N ARG A 216 -15.71 -9.21 -14.89
CA ARG A 216 -16.89 -9.57 -14.10
C ARG A 216 -17.33 -11.03 -14.28
N ARG A 217 -17.16 -11.61 -15.47
CA ARG A 217 -17.50 -13.02 -15.72
C ARG A 217 -16.56 -14.01 -15.03
N ILE A 218 -15.26 -13.68 -14.95
CA ILE A 218 -14.26 -14.57 -14.31
C ILE A 218 -14.17 -14.37 -12.79
N ARG A 219 -14.87 -13.38 -12.24
CA ARG A 219 -14.88 -13.06 -10.80
C ARG A 219 -15.21 -14.25 -9.90
N PRO A 220 -16.23 -15.08 -10.18
CA PRO A 220 -16.52 -16.26 -9.34
C PRO A 220 -15.33 -17.19 -9.20
N VAL A 221 -14.56 -17.35 -10.28
CA VAL A 221 -13.34 -18.18 -10.30
C VAL A 221 -12.26 -17.56 -9.41
N THR A 222 -12.01 -16.26 -9.53
CA THR A 222 -11.01 -15.57 -8.69
C THR A 222 -11.41 -15.51 -7.24
N ASP A 223 -12.70 -15.36 -6.94
CA ASP A 223 -13.22 -15.40 -5.57
C ASP A 223 -13.11 -16.82 -4.95
N ALA A 224 -13.22 -17.87 -5.77
CA ALA A 224 -12.95 -19.26 -5.34
C ALA A 224 -11.45 -19.49 -5.10
N ILE A 225 -10.58 -19.00 -5.99
CA ILE A 225 -9.12 -19.06 -5.82
C ILE A 225 -8.69 -18.34 -4.52
N GLU A 226 -9.29 -17.20 -4.20
CA GLU A 226 -8.99 -16.41 -2.99
C GLU A 226 -9.26 -17.20 -1.69
N ARG A 227 -10.17 -18.20 -1.73
CA ARG A 227 -10.49 -19.11 -0.61
C ARG A 227 -9.66 -20.39 -0.61
N SER A 228 -8.75 -20.57 -1.58
CA SER A 228 -7.93 -21.76 -1.75
C SER A 228 -6.45 -21.44 -1.48
N PRO A 229 -5.57 -22.44 -1.34
CA PRO A 229 -4.12 -22.23 -1.26
C PRO A 229 -3.54 -21.48 -2.47
N LEU A 230 -4.21 -21.52 -3.63
CA LEU A 230 -3.79 -20.81 -4.84
C LEU A 230 -3.86 -19.29 -4.72
N LYS A 231 -4.50 -18.75 -3.65
CA LYS A 231 -4.44 -17.32 -3.32
C LYS A 231 -3.00 -16.78 -3.21
N PHE A 232 -2.02 -17.67 -2.96
CA PHE A 232 -0.59 -17.34 -2.99
C PHE A 232 -0.17 -16.60 -4.27
N PHE A 233 -0.85 -16.85 -5.40
CA PHE A 233 -0.64 -16.13 -6.65
C PHE A 233 -1.50 -14.87 -6.78
N GLY A 234 -2.03 -14.34 -5.69
CA GLY A 234 -2.76 -13.07 -5.66
C GLY A 234 -1.89 -11.90 -6.13
N MET A 235 -2.52 -10.84 -6.64
CA MET A 235 -1.84 -9.69 -7.21
C MET A 235 -1.11 -8.84 -6.16
N ALA A 236 -1.60 -8.83 -4.93
CA ALA A 236 -1.00 -8.08 -3.85
C ALA A 236 -0.87 -8.93 -2.58
N LEU A 237 0.13 -8.58 -1.77
CA LEU A 237 0.25 -9.00 -0.39
C LEU A 237 -0.54 -8.03 0.49
N ALA A 238 -1.19 -8.55 1.52
CA ALA A 238 -1.68 -7.79 2.66
C ALA A 238 -0.91 -8.26 3.89
N VAL A 239 -0.22 -7.36 4.56
CA VAL A 239 0.61 -7.68 5.71
C VAL A 239 0.20 -6.80 6.89
N VAL A 240 0.06 -7.41 8.06
CA VAL A 240 -0.08 -6.69 9.32
C VAL A 240 1.13 -7.03 10.19
N ALA A 241 1.78 -5.99 10.68
CA ALA A 241 2.86 -6.11 11.64
C ALA A 241 2.52 -5.34 12.91
N ARG A 242 3.17 -5.67 14.02
CA ARG A 242 2.99 -5.05 15.34
C ARG A 242 4.32 -4.48 15.81
N ARG A 243 4.29 -3.30 16.43
CA ARG A 243 5.38 -2.87 17.30
C ARG A 243 5.30 -3.68 18.59
N PRO A 244 6.32 -4.45 18.97
CA PRO A 244 6.35 -5.12 20.28
C PRO A 244 6.15 -4.14 21.43
N ALA A 245 5.67 -4.67 22.60
CA ALA A 245 5.52 -3.88 23.81
C ALA A 245 6.86 -3.48 24.41
#